data_be8d27b8d91715c4fc26453812b0279b
#
_entry.id   be8d27b8d91715c4fc26453812b0279b
#
_cell.length_a   1.000
_cell.length_b   1.000
_cell.length_c   1.000
_cell.angle_alpha   90.00
_cell.angle_beta   90.00
_cell.angle_gamma   90.00
#
_symmetry.space_group_name_H-M   'P 1'
#
loop_
_entity.id
_entity.type
_entity.pdbx_description
1 polymer ?
#
loop_
_entity_poly.entity_id
_entity_poly.type
_entity_poly.pdbx_seq_one_letter_code
_entity_poly.pdbx_strand_id
1 'polypeptide(L)'
;MRLVKTLPLLLSLSAALGSASAFALPTDRDQPIRIQADNAHLDDKQGVATYTGDVIITQGSMMIKGNTVTMTRAANGDIDVVTSVGNLAYFEQQQSTAKPEKMKGWAVTIQYQAQKDTVILTDRAKVENEGNTTEGEKIVYNTKTQVATAGRGGNVTQPRQRIDMVIQPKKKAE
;
A
#
# COMPACT_ATOMS: atom_id res chain seq x y z
N MET A 1 -29.94 -20.70 -74.14
CA MET A 1 -29.46 -21.41 -72.98
C MET A 1 -28.42 -20.55 -72.27
N ARG A 2 -28.84 -19.78 -71.26
CA ARG A 2 -27.91 -18.85 -70.55
C ARG A 2 -27.89 -19.33 -69.08
N LEU A 3 -26.72 -19.81 -68.65
CA LEU A 3 -26.46 -20.19 -67.26
C LEU A 3 -26.31 -18.93 -66.43
N VAL A 4 -27.17 -18.79 -65.45
CA VAL A 4 -27.04 -17.76 -64.38
C VAL A 4 -26.23 -18.42 -63.27
N LYS A 5 -24.99 -17.91 -63.03
CA LYS A 5 -24.16 -18.28 -61.88
C LYS A 5 -24.60 -17.47 -60.69
N THR A 6 -25.20 -18.11 -59.71
CA THR A 6 -25.48 -17.53 -58.38
C THR A 6 -24.22 -17.58 -57.53
N LEU A 7 -23.74 -16.41 -57.13
CA LEU A 7 -22.61 -16.19 -56.23
C LEU A 7 -23.16 -16.19 -54.79
N PRO A 8 -22.70 -17.04 -53.85
CA PRO A 8 -23.10 -16.93 -52.46
C PRO A 8 -22.38 -15.80 -51.76
N LEU A 9 -23.15 -14.86 -51.22
CA LEU A 9 -22.70 -13.73 -50.39
C LEU A 9 -22.29 -14.30 -49.01
N LEU A 10 -20.97 -14.41 -48.77
CA LEU A 10 -20.39 -14.74 -47.49
C LEU A 10 -20.53 -13.54 -46.55
N LEU A 11 -21.51 -13.61 -45.65
CA LEU A 11 -21.72 -12.61 -44.58
C LEU A 11 -20.66 -12.87 -43.50
N SER A 12 -19.55 -12.15 -43.52
CA SER A 12 -18.52 -12.15 -42.49
C SER A 12 -19.05 -11.43 -41.23
N LEU A 13 -19.49 -12.20 -40.24
CA LEU A 13 -19.82 -11.70 -38.90
C LEU A 13 -18.51 -11.37 -38.18
N SER A 14 -18.05 -10.12 -38.29
CA SER A 14 -16.93 -9.62 -37.48
C SER A 14 -17.40 -9.44 -36.03
N ALA A 15 -17.05 -10.43 -35.18
CA ALA A 15 -17.16 -10.30 -33.75
C ALA A 15 -16.26 -9.16 -33.26
N ALA A 16 -16.84 -8.00 -32.98
CA ALA A 16 -16.18 -6.91 -32.27
C ALA A 16 -15.93 -7.40 -30.83
N LEU A 17 -14.71 -7.89 -30.57
CA LEU A 17 -14.20 -8.05 -29.21
C LEU A 17 -14.10 -6.66 -28.60
N GLY A 18 -15.11 -6.25 -27.88
CA GLY A 18 -15.08 -5.07 -27.03
C GLY A 18 -13.96 -5.23 -26.01
N SER A 19 -12.83 -4.55 -26.25
CA SER A 19 -11.78 -4.39 -25.24
C SER A 19 -12.40 -3.65 -24.08
N ALA A 20 -12.78 -4.35 -23.02
CA ALA A 20 -13.10 -3.73 -21.74
C ALA A 20 -11.83 -2.99 -21.30
N SER A 21 -11.82 -1.67 -21.44
CA SER A 21 -10.79 -0.81 -20.87
C SER A 21 -10.83 -1.02 -19.36
N ALA A 22 -9.88 -1.79 -18.83
CA ALA A 22 -9.63 -1.82 -17.40
C ALA A 22 -9.20 -0.40 -17.03
N PHE A 23 -10.13 0.40 -16.51
CA PHE A 23 -9.79 1.65 -15.84
C PHE A 23 -8.97 1.27 -14.62
N ALA A 24 -7.64 1.42 -14.73
CA ALA A 24 -6.80 1.47 -13.55
C ALA A 24 -7.34 2.60 -12.67
N LEU A 25 -7.73 2.30 -11.44
CA LEU A 25 -8.04 3.35 -10.48
C LEU A 25 -6.79 4.25 -10.38
N PRO A 26 -7.00 5.57 -10.20
CA PRO A 26 -5.90 6.45 -9.86
C PRO A 26 -5.11 5.79 -8.74
N THR A 27 -3.79 5.70 -8.87
CA THR A 27 -2.97 5.18 -7.78
C THR A 27 -3.17 6.09 -6.58
N ASP A 28 -3.05 5.59 -5.36
CA ASP A 28 -3.20 6.42 -4.16
C ASP A 28 -2.33 7.69 -4.24
N ARG A 29 -1.18 7.61 -4.93
CA ARG A 29 -0.25 8.72 -5.13
C ARG A 29 -0.83 9.90 -5.90
N ASP A 30 -1.81 9.66 -6.78
CA ASP A 30 -2.44 10.71 -7.59
C ASP A 30 -3.57 11.41 -6.81
N GLN A 31 -3.88 10.91 -5.60
CA GLN A 31 -4.90 11.49 -4.75
C GLN A 31 -4.33 12.59 -3.84
N PRO A 32 -5.13 13.59 -3.48
CA PRO A 32 -4.73 14.61 -2.51
C PRO A 32 -4.34 13.99 -1.17
N ILE A 33 -3.27 14.51 -0.58
CA ILE A 33 -2.87 14.18 0.79
C ILE A 33 -3.65 15.06 1.76
N ARG A 34 -4.33 14.44 2.73
CA ARG A 34 -4.97 15.12 3.85
C ARG A 34 -4.26 14.78 5.14
N ILE A 35 -3.96 15.79 5.95
CA ILE A 35 -3.25 15.64 7.22
C ILE A 35 -4.09 16.29 8.31
N GLN A 36 -4.23 15.60 9.43
CA GLN A 36 -4.85 16.07 10.67
C GLN A 36 -3.86 15.84 11.81
N ALA A 37 -3.64 16.84 12.64
CA ALA A 37 -2.73 16.82 13.79
C ALA A 37 -3.04 17.98 14.73
N ASP A 38 -2.57 17.91 15.98
CA ASP A 38 -2.69 19.04 16.91
C ASP A 38 -1.72 20.17 16.57
N ASN A 39 -0.51 19.82 16.13
CA ASN A 39 0.53 20.77 15.77
C ASN A 39 1.25 20.38 14.48
N ALA A 40 1.75 21.39 13.76
CA ALA A 40 2.55 21.22 12.57
C ALA A 40 3.75 22.18 12.60
N HIS A 41 4.93 21.66 12.24
CA HIS A 41 6.14 22.42 11.97
C HIS A 41 6.62 22.11 10.56
N LEU A 42 6.71 23.14 9.72
CA LEU A 42 7.10 23.01 8.32
C LEU A 42 8.41 23.78 8.08
N ASP A 43 9.42 23.08 7.58
CA ASP A 43 10.68 23.66 7.12
C ASP A 43 10.81 23.44 5.61
N ASP A 44 10.36 24.43 4.85
CA ASP A 44 10.39 24.36 3.38
C ASP A 44 11.80 24.38 2.82
N LYS A 45 12.76 24.97 3.55
CA LYS A 45 14.17 25.01 3.12
C LYS A 45 14.81 23.63 3.19
N GLN A 46 14.47 22.86 4.21
CA GLN A 46 14.95 21.49 4.38
C GLN A 46 14.03 20.46 3.71
N GLY A 47 12.86 20.86 3.25
CA GLY A 47 11.86 19.97 2.70
C GLY A 47 11.31 18.98 3.73
N VAL A 48 11.19 19.38 5.00
CA VAL A 48 10.74 18.54 6.12
C VAL A 48 9.52 19.15 6.77
N ALA A 49 8.52 18.33 7.02
CA ALA A 49 7.36 18.67 7.81
C ALA A 49 7.21 17.67 8.97
N THR A 50 6.97 18.18 10.18
CA THR A 50 6.73 17.37 11.38
C THR A 50 5.36 17.72 11.95
N TYR A 51 4.55 16.68 12.17
CA TYR A 51 3.21 16.77 12.75
C TYR A 51 3.19 16.03 14.08
N THR A 52 2.50 16.55 15.09
CA THR A 52 2.42 15.96 16.42
C THR A 52 0.99 16.03 16.98
N GLY A 53 0.62 15.04 17.80
CA GLY A 53 -0.69 14.89 18.45
C GLY A 53 -1.71 14.22 17.53
N ASP A 54 -2.04 12.96 17.83
CA ASP A 54 -3.05 12.14 17.15
C ASP A 54 -3.08 12.31 15.61
N VAL A 55 -1.88 12.20 15.01
CA VAL A 55 -1.68 12.46 13.59
C VAL A 55 -2.39 11.42 12.75
N ILE A 56 -3.15 11.88 11.75
CA ILE A 56 -3.79 11.06 10.72
C ILE A 56 -3.42 11.62 9.36
N ILE A 57 -2.79 10.81 8.52
CA ILE A 57 -2.52 11.12 7.11
C ILE A 57 -3.34 10.17 6.24
N THR A 58 -4.02 10.71 5.24
CA THR A 58 -4.76 9.91 4.25
C THR A 58 -4.38 10.34 2.83
N GLN A 59 -4.24 9.36 1.93
CA GLN A 59 -4.04 9.57 0.51
C GLN A 59 -4.69 8.40 -0.27
N GLY A 60 -5.79 8.67 -0.95
CA GLY A 60 -6.59 7.61 -1.57
C GLY A 60 -7.05 6.57 -0.55
N SER A 61 -6.69 5.31 -0.75
CA SER A 61 -7.00 4.21 0.18
C SER A 61 -6.00 4.09 1.34
N MET A 62 -4.84 4.75 1.22
CA MET A 62 -3.79 4.73 2.23
C MET A 62 -4.15 5.59 3.44
N MET A 63 -3.87 5.08 4.64
CA MET A 63 -3.94 5.81 5.90
C MET A 63 -2.74 5.50 6.77
N ILE A 64 -2.16 6.53 7.36
CA ILE A 64 -1.06 6.45 8.34
C ILE A 64 -1.49 7.19 9.60
N LYS A 65 -1.30 6.56 10.78
CA LYS A 65 -1.57 7.18 12.07
C LYS A 65 -0.37 7.06 13.01
N GLY A 66 -0.19 8.04 13.87
CA GLY A 66 0.81 8.01 14.94
C GLY A 66 0.75 9.22 15.85
N ASN A 67 1.59 9.23 16.87
CA ASN A 67 1.71 10.37 17.78
C ASN A 67 2.56 11.48 17.16
N THR A 68 3.59 11.10 16.39
CA THR A 68 4.45 12.01 15.66
C THR A 68 4.65 11.47 14.24
N VAL A 69 4.48 12.31 13.25
CA VAL A 69 4.76 11.96 11.86
C VAL A 69 5.69 12.99 11.25
N THR A 70 6.80 12.51 10.70
CA THR A 70 7.74 13.33 9.93
C THR A 70 7.64 12.95 8.46
N MET A 71 7.54 13.95 7.61
CA MET A 71 7.45 13.80 6.17
C MET A 71 8.61 14.54 5.51
N THR A 72 9.32 13.89 4.59
CA THR A 72 10.37 14.50 3.79
C THR A 72 9.98 14.54 2.32
N ARG A 73 10.48 15.54 1.60
CA ARG A 73 10.30 15.71 0.16
C ARG A 73 11.58 15.40 -0.58
N ALA A 74 11.45 14.78 -1.74
CA ALA A 74 12.53 14.64 -2.70
C ALA A 74 12.82 15.98 -3.41
N ALA A 75 13.94 16.05 -4.13
CA ALA A 75 14.35 17.25 -4.86
C ALA A 75 13.35 17.73 -5.92
N ASN A 76 12.51 16.84 -6.45
CA ASN A 76 11.42 17.15 -7.38
C ASN A 76 10.14 17.69 -6.69
N GLY A 77 10.13 17.79 -5.36
CA GLY A 77 8.99 18.24 -4.57
C GLY A 77 8.00 17.17 -4.14
N ASP A 78 8.12 15.95 -4.66
CA ASP A 78 7.27 14.82 -4.28
C ASP A 78 7.58 14.35 -2.85
N ILE A 79 6.61 13.67 -2.21
CA ILE A 79 6.86 12.99 -0.94
C ILE A 79 7.87 11.85 -1.19
N ASP A 80 8.92 11.84 -0.38
CA ASP A 80 9.95 10.79 -0.40
C ASP A 80 9.70 9.77 0.71
N VAL A 81 9.74 10.22 1.96
CA VAL A 81 9.57 9.35 3.12
C VAL A 81 8.58 9.94 4.10
N VAL A 82 7.67 9.10 4.60
CA VAL A 82 6.80 9.39 5.74
C VAL A 82 7.16 8.44 6.87
N THR A 83 7.60 8.99 8.00
CA THR A 83 7.93 8.23 9.21
C THR A 83 6.92 8.53 10.30
N SER A 84 6.18 7.52 10.72
CA SER A 84 5.21 7.60 11.80
C SER A 84 5.72 6.86 13.03
N VAL A 85 5.66 7.51 14.18
CA VAL A 85 6.03 6.93 15.49
C VAL A 85 4.83 7.01 16.43
N GLY A 86 4.56 5.90 17.15
CA GLY A 86 3.46 5.82 18.10
C GLY A 86 3.55 4.62 19.03
N ASN A 87 2.56 4.46 19.90
CA ASN A 87 2.46 3.32 20.80
C ASN A 87 1.25 2.41 20.51
N LEU A 88 1.01 1.93 19.33
CA LEU A 88 1.65 1.68 18.07
C LEU A 88 1.22 2.71 17.02
N ALA A 89 2.10 3.02 16.07
CA ALA A 89 1.70 3.63 14.81
C ALA A 89 0.91 2.62 13.96
N TYR A 90 0.10 3.13 13.03
CA TYR A 90 -0.78 2.33 12.18
C TYR A 90 -0.62 2.71 10.71
N PHE A 91 -0.69 1.71 9.84
CA PHE A 91 -0.74 1.85 8.39
C PHE A 91 -1.84 0.97 7.81
N GLU A 92 -2.58 1.47 6.83
CA GLU A 92 -3.45 0.65 6.00
C GLU A 92 -3.42 1.12 4.54
N GLN A 93 -3.59 0.19 3.62
CA GLN A 93 -3.74 0.47 2.19
C GLN A 93 -4.47 -0.66 1.48
N GLN A 94 -5.36 -0.32 0.56
CA GLN A 94 -6.02 -1.31 -0.30
C GLN A 94 -5.02 -1.86 -1.31
N GLN A 95 -5.01 -3.18 -1.47
CA GLN A 95 -4.02 -3.89 -2.30
C GLN A 95 -4.45 -4.03 -3.76
N SER A 96 -5.75 -4.01 -4.01
CA SER A 96 -6.33 -4.25 -5.33
C SER A 96 -7.73 -3.65 -5.42
N THR A 97 -8.10 -3.19 -6.60
CA THR A 97 -9.45 -2.73 -6.91
C THR A 97 -10.48 -3.87 -6.91
N ALA A 98 -10.03 -5.08 -7.21
CA ALA A 98 -10.87 -6.27 -7.24
C ALA A 98 -11.23 -6.81 -5.84
N LYS A 99 -10.49 -6.36 -4.81
CA LYS A 99 -10.69 -6.79 -3.42
C LYS A 99 -10.74 -5.56 -2.51
N PRO A 100 -11.81 -5.38 -1.73
CA PRO A 100 -11.95 -4.24 -0.82
C PRO A 100 -11.07 -4.37 0.43
N GLU A 101 -10.51 -5.56 0.70
CA GLU A 101 -9.68 -5.81 1.86
C GLU A 101 -8.41 -4.95 1.79
N LYS A 102 -8.08 -4.37 2.95
CA LYS A 102 -6.87 -3.57 3.12
C LYS A 102 -5.81 -4.38 3.84
N MET A 103 -4.57 -4.25 3.39
CA MET A 103 -3.43 -4.61 4.22
C MET A 103 -3.34 -3.61 5.37
N LYS A 104 -3.12 -4.10 6.57
CA LYS A 104 -2.97 -3.30 7.79
C LYS A 104 -1.64 -3.62 8.46
N GLY A 105 -1.01 -2.60 9.04
CA GLY A 105 0.26 -2.72 9.73
C GLY A 105 0.29 -1.94 11.03
N TRP A 106 0.95 -2.49 12.03
CA TRP A 106 1.19 -1.86 13.32
C TRP A 106 2.65 -2.02 13.70
N ALA A 107 3.25 -0.99 14.26
CA ALA A 107 4.61 -1.02 14.83
C ALA A 107 4.83 0.23 15.70
N VAL A 108 5.90 0.25 16.49
CA VAL A 108 6.34 1.49 17.17
C VAL A 108 6.74 2.53 16.14
N THR A 109 7.46 2.11 15.10
CA THR A 109 7.86 2.99 13.98
C THR A 109 7.42 2.38 12.66
N ILE A 110 6.73 3.16 11.84
CA ILE A 110 6.35 2.82 10.49
C ILE A 110 6.97 3.86 9.54
N GLN A 111 7.75 3.40 8.57
CA GLN A 111 8.33 4.23 7.53
C GLN A 111 7.76 3.83 6.17
N TYR A 112 7.08 4.75 5.51
CA TYR A 112 6.62 4.59 4.13
C TYR A 112 7.58 5.32 3.18
N GLN A 113 8.24 4.56 2.31
CA GLN A 113 9.12 5.07 1.25
C GLN A 113 8.33 5.15 -0.05
N ALA A 114 7.81 6.35 -0.35
CA ALA A 114 6.88 6.56 -1.45
C ALA A 114 7.47 6.16 -2.81
N GLN A 115 8.72 6.50 -3.09
CA GLN A 115 9.36 6.19 -4.36
C GLN A 115 9.63 4.69 -4.57
N LYS A 116 9.63 3.90 -3.50
CA LYS A 116 9.92 2.45 -3.53
C LYS A 116 8.69 1.57 -3.31
N ASP A 117 7.51 2.16 -3.13
CA ASP A 117 6.29 1.44 -2.73
C ASP A 117 6.51 0.52 -1.51
N THR A 118 7.32 0.97 -0.54
CA THR A 118 7.78 0.12 0.54
C THR A 118 7.38 0.68 1.89
N VAL A 119 6.78 -0.17 2.72
CA VAL A 119 6.47 0.10 4.13
C VAL A 119 7.42 -0.72 4.99
N ILE A 120 8.12 -0.06 5.90
CA ILE A 120 9.02 -0.68 6.88
C ILE A 120 8.41 -0.50 8.26
N LEU A 121 8.08 -1.60 8.90
CA LEU A 121 7.55 -1.65 10.26
C LEU A 121 8.68 -2.12 11.19
N THR A 122 8.93 -1.39 12.25
CA THR A 122 10.04 -1.66 13.18
C THR A 122 9.53 -1.58 14.61
N ASP A 123 9.94 -2.52 15.43
CA ASP A 123 9.60 -2.76 16.83
C ASP A 123 8.11 -3.09 17.02
N ARG A 124 7.85 -4.29 17.51
CA ARG A 124 6.52 -4.87 17.64
C ARG A 124 5.73 -4.84 16.33
N ALA A 125 6.42 -5.15 15.23
CA ALA A 125 5.84 -5.12 13.90
C ALA A 125 4.81 -6.24 13.73
N LYS A 126 3.63 -5.87 13.22
CA LYS A 126 2.54 -6.77 12.85
C LYS A 126 1.96 -6.33 11.51
N VAL A 127 1.74 -7.27 10.63
CA VAL A 127 1.01 -7.08 9.36
C VAL A 127 -0.15 -8.06 9.29
N GLU A 128 -1.30 -7.56 8.90
CA GLU A 128 -2.50 -8.34 8.57
C GLU A 128 -2.85 -8.12 7.10
N ASN A 129 -2.99 -9.21 6.36
CA ASN A 129 -3.41 -9.17 4.97
C ASN A 129 -4.29 -10.40 4.65
N GLU A 130 -5.51 -10.16 4.14
CA GLU A 130 -6.48 -11.23 3.82
C GLU A 130 -6.71 -12.23 4.97
N GLY A 131 -6.72 -11.74 6.22
CA GLY A 131 -6.88 -12.57 7.42
C GLY A 131 -5.60 -13.31 7.87
N ASN A 132 -4.53 -13.27 7.08
CA ASN A 132 -3.22 -13.77 7.49
C ASN A 132 -2.50 -12.73 8.34
N THR A 133 -1.81 -13.16 9.38
CA THR A 133 -1.01 -12.27 10.22
C THR A 133 0.46 -12.68 10.23
N THR A 134 1.33 -11.69 10.27
CA THR A 134 2.78 -11.86 10.44
C THR A 134 3.24 -10.89 11.52
N GLU A 135 3.93 -11.40 12.53
CA GLU A 135 4.49 -10.61 13.64
C GLU A 135 6.00 -10.82 13.72
N GLY A 136 6.73 -9.79 14.12
CA GLY A 136 8.19 -9.84 14.27
C GLY A 136 8.77 -8.52 14.75
N GLU A 137 10.09 -8.46 14.84
CA GLU A 137 10.79 -7.23 15.23
C GLU A 137 10.79 -6.21 14.09
N LYS A 138 10.96 -6.69 12.85
CA LYS A 138 10.94 -5.86 11.65
C LYS A 138 10.23 -6.58 10.51
N ILE A 139 9.35 -5.87 9.82
CA ILE A 139 8.70 -6.33 8.60
C ILE A 139 8.91 -5.27 7.53
N VAL A 140 9.37 -5.69 6.36
CA VAL A 140 9.46 -4.88 5.14
C VAL A 140 8.43 -5.39 4.16
N TYR A 141 7.50 -4.53 3.77
CA TYR A 141 6.42 -4.87 2.86
C TYR A 141 6.45 -3.96 1.63
N ASN A 142 6.46 -4.56 0.45
CA ASN A 142 6.32 -3.81 -0.79
C ASN A 142 4.85 -3.82 -1.23
N THR A 143 4.22 -2.65 -1.26
CA THR A 143 2.78 -2.52 -1.52
C THR A 143 2.39 -2.81 -2.96
N LYS A 144 3.32 -2.64 -3.91
CA LYS A 144 3.11 -2.91 -5.34
C LYS A 144 3.24 -4.39 -5.68
N THR A 145 4.30 -5.04 -5.17
CA THR A 145 4.54 -6.47 -5.44
C THR A 145 3.86 -7.39 -4.43
N GLN A 146 3.32 -6.84 -3.34
CA GLN A 146 2.69 -7.57 -2.22
C GLN A 146 3.63 -8.59 -1.54
N VAL A 147 4.94 -8.30 -1.57
CA VAL A 147 5.96 -9.14 -0.95
C VAL A 147 6.28 -8.62 0.45
N ALA A 148 6.17 -9.49 1.44
CA ALA A 148 6.58 -9.25 2.82
C ALA A 148 7.87 -10.01 3.16
N THR A 149 8.81 -9.34 3.81
CA THR A 149 9.98 -9.95 4.43
C THR A 149 9.96 -9.62 5.91
N ALA A 150 9.88 -10.62 6.76
CA ALA A 150 9.95 -10.46 8.20
C ALA A 150 11.30 -10.97 8.73
N GLY A 151 11.87 -10.27 9.71
CA GLY A 151 13.17 -10.61 10.25
C GLY A 151 13.50 -9.83 11.52
N ARG A 152 14.80 -9.88 11.88
CA ARG A 152 15.34 -9.08 12.97
C ARG A 152 15.49 -7.61 12.56
N GLY A 153 15.21 -6.70 13.49
CA GLY A 153 15.71 -5.33 13.44
C GLY A 153 17.25 -5.32 13.60
N GLY A 154 17.87 -4.18 13.33
CA GLY A 154 19.33 -4.07 13.35
C GLY A 154 20.00 -4.17 14.73
N ASN A 155 19.27 -4.25 15.84
CA ASN A 155 19.84 -4.30 17.19
C ASN A 155 19.97 -5.73 17.70
N VAL A 156 21.19 -6.27 17.61
CA VAL A 156 21.54 -7.64 18.09
C VAL A 156 21.53 -7.80 19.62
N THR A 157 21.34 -6.73 20.39
CA THR A 157 21.40 -6.74 21.86
C THR A 157 20.08 -7.14 22.55
N GLN A 158 18.97 -7.21 21.82
CA GLN A 158 17.69 -7.62 22.38
C GLN A 158 17.49 -9.15 22.32
N PRO A 159 16.69 -9.73 23.26
CA PRO A 159 16.32 -11.14 23.20
C PRO A 159 15.72 -11.49 21.84
N ARG A 160 16.06 -12.69 21.33
CA ARG A 160 15.62 -13.14 20.01
C ARG A 160 14.11 -13.24 19.92
N GLN A 161 13.45 -12.30 19.24
CA GLN A 161 12.04 -12.41 18.88
C GLN A 161 11.92 -13.32 17.64
N ARG A 162 11.10 -14.35 17.74
CA ARG A 162 10.74 -15.20 16.61
C ARG A 162 9.73 -14.49 15.72
N ILE A 163 9.72 -14.83 14.44
CA ILE A 163 8.62 -14.49 13.56
C ILE A 163 7.46 -15.42 13.91
N ASP A 164 6.28 -14.86 14.10
CA ASP A 164 5.03 -15.59 14.27
C ASP A 164 4.12 -15.31 13.06
N MET A 165 3.57 -16.37 12.48
CA MET A 165 2.70 -16.27 11.31
C MET A 165 1.47 -17.15 11.50
N VAL A 166 0.29 -16.55 11.26
CA VAL A 166 -0.98 -17.26 11.18
C VAL A 166 -1.49 -17.18 9.75
N ILE A 167 -1.67 -18.33 9.11
CA ILE A 167 -2.18 -18.43 7.74
C ILE A 167 -3.57 -19.06 7.79
N GLN A 168 -4.57 -18.32 7.30
CA GLN A 168 -5.94 -18.79 7.23
C GLN A 168 -6.13 -19.76 6.06
N PRO A 169 -6.78 -20.92 6.26
CA PRO A 169 -7.14 -21.81 5.15
C PRO A 169 -8.11 -21.07 4.22
N LYS A 170 -7.90 -21.23 2.90
CA LYS A 170 -8.86 -20.71 1.91
C LYS A 170 -10.20 -21.43 2.09
N LYS A 171 -11.27 -20.67 2.32
CA LYS A 171 -12.63 -21.25 2.26
C LYS A 171 -12.85 -21.79 0.86
N LYS A 172 -13.18 -23.09 0.73
CA LYS A 172 -13.69 -23.63 -0.53
C LYS A 172 -14.98 -22.88 -0.85
N ALA A 173 -15.08 -22.32 -2.05
CA ALA A 173 -16.36 -21.87 -2.57
C ALA A 173 -17.24 -23.11 -2.70
N GLU A 174 -18.40 -23.11 -2.01
CA GLU A 174 -19.48 -24.07 -2.24
C GLU A 174 -20.20 -23.75 -3.55
#